data_7813cf8b357cf0c712b31d6f6948556e
#
_entry.id   7813cf8b357cf0c712b31d6f6948556e
#
_cell.length_a   1.000
_cell.length_b   1.000
_cell.length_c   1.000
_cell.angle_alpha   90.00
_cell.angle_beta   90.00
_cell.angle_gamma   90.00
#
_symmetry.space_group_name_H-M   'P 1'
#
loop_
_entity.id
_entity.type
_entity.pdbx_description
1 polymer ?
#
loop_
_entity_poly.entity_id
_entity_poly.type
_entity_poly.pdbx_seq_one_letter_code
_entity_poly.pdbx_strand_id
1 'polypeptide(L)'
;MEIRNIAIIAHVDHGKTTLTDALMCQTKMADEGVSMDSDALEKERGITIYSKNTSLIYKGTKINIIDTPGHADFSSEVERILRSIDSVLLLVDAQEGPMPQTKFVLKKSLELNLKPIVVINKIDKSAARPNKVRDMVLGLFMDLGASNEQLDFETIYTISREGIAKRKLEDKSKN
;
A
#
# COMPACT_ATOMS: atom_id res chain seq x y z
N MET A 1 -23.34 -8.56 3.68
CA MET A 1 -22.22 -8.09 2.87
C MET A 1 -21.02 -8.04 3.79
N GLU A 2 -19.95 -8.71 3.46
CA GLU A 2 -18.71 -8.68 4.23
C GLU A 2 -18.04 -7.31 4.09
N ILE A 3 -17.40 -6.82 5.16
CA ILE A 3 -16.68 -5.54 5.16
C ILE A 3 -15.23 -5.81 5.55
N ARG A 4 -14.29 -5.24 4.82
CA ARG A 4 -12.85 -5.26 5.10
C ARG A 4 -12.29 -3.85 5.12
N ASN A 5 -11.54 -3.51 6.15
CA ASN A 5 -10.88 -2.24 6.32
C ASN A 5 -9.38 -2.43 6.11
N ILE A 6 -8.80 -1.73 5.15
CA ILE A 6 -7.39 -1.87 4.77
C ILE A 6 -6.74 -0.48 4.81
N ALA A 7 -5.61 -0.37 5.48
CA ALA A 7 -4.77 0.84 5.39
C ALA A 7 -3.63 0.65 4.40
N ILE A 8 -3.34 1.70 3.62
CA ILE A 8 -2.17 1.70 2.74
C ILE A 8 -1.04 2.48 3.40
N ILE A 9 0.10 1.82 3.56
CA ILE A 9 1.35 2.37 4.05
C ILE A 9 2.31 2.48 2.87
N ALA A 10 2.79 3.67 2.58
CA ALA A 10 3.75 3.90 1.51
C ALA A 10 4.65 5.10 1.83
N HIS A 11 5.87 5.07 1.26
CA HIS A 11 6.68 6.28 1.17
C HIS A 11 6.13 7.21 0.08
N VAL A 12 6.49 8.48 0.16
CA VAL A 12 6.21 9.48 -0.89
C VAL A 12 6.69 8.94 -2.25
N ASP A 13 5.94 9.16 -3.29
CA ASP A 13 6.22 8.74 -4.66
C ASP A 13 6.28 7.21 -4.93
N HIS A 14 6.00 6.35 -3.95
CA HIS A 14 5.90 4.90 -4.19
C HIS A 14 4.66 4.49 -4.99
N GLY A 15 3.72 5.43 -5.22
CA GLY A 15 2.55 5.24 -6.07
C GLY A 15 1.27 4.88 -5.32
N LYS A 16 1.10 5.38 -4.10
CA LYS A 16 -0.08 5.15 -3.25
C LYS A 16 -1.37 5.60 -3.93
N THR A 17 -1.45 6.87 -4.32
CA THR A 17 -2.61 7.42 -5.02
C THR A 17 -2.88 6.69 -6.33
N THR A 18 -1.84 6.42 -7.12
CA THR A 18 -1.97 5.70 -8.39
C THR A 18 -2.54 4.29 -8.20
N LEU A 19 -2.12 3.58 -7.13
CA LEU A 19 -2.68 2.26 -6.81
C LEU A 19 -4.15 2.36 -6.43
N THR A 20 -4.52 3.32 -5.60
CA THR A 20 -5.90 3.52 -5.16
C THR A 20 -6.80 3.89 -6.34
N ASP A 21 -6.36 4.80 -7.20
CA ASP A 21 -7.07 5.18 -8.42
C ASP A 21 -7.27 3.97 -9.35
N ALA A 22 -6.24 3.15 -9.55
CA ALA A 22 -6.35 1.94 -10.36
C ALA A 22 -7.37 0.94 -9.80
N LEU A 23 -7.41 0.75 -8.48
CA LEU A 23 -8.40 -0.11 -7.83
C LEU A 23 -9.82 0.42 -8.00
N MET A 24 -10.01 1.74 -7.89
CA MET A 24 -11.31 2.39 -8.09
C MET A 24 -11.80 2.24 -9.54
N CYS A 25 -10.92 2.48 -10.51
CA CYS A 25 -11.26 2.31 -11.94
C CYS A 25 -11.64 0.87 -12.25
N GLN A 26 -10.86 -0.13 -11.80
CA GLN A 26 -11.14 -1.54 -12.05
C GLN A 26 -12.44 -2.03 -11.42
N THR A 27 -12.85 -1.45 -10.31
CA THR A 27 -14.14 -1.77 -9.65
C THR A 27 -15.32 -0.95 -10.17
N LYS A 28 -15.09 -0.10 -11.19
CA LYS A 28 -16.10 0.82 -11.76
C LYS A 28 -16.71 1.78 -10.73
N MET A 29 -15.95 2.13 -9.72
CA MET A 29 -16.36 3.08 -8.69
C MET A 29 -15.89 4.52 -8.98
N ALA A 30 -15.02 4.69 -9.97
CA ALA A 30 -14.57 6.00 -10.47
C ALA A 30 -14.38 5.93 -11.99
N ASP A 31 -14.57 7.07 -12.67
CA ASP A 31 -14.26 7.23 -14.08
C ASP A 31 -12.73 7.29 -14.30
N GLU A 32 -12.27 6.84 -15.46
CA GLU A 32 -10.86 6.93 -15.83
C GLU A 32 -10.40 8.40 -15.83
N GLY A 33 -9.30 8.68 -15.14
CA GLY A 33 -8.69 10.01 -15.09
C GLY A 33 -9.11 10.88 -13.89
N VAL A 34 -9.97 10.38 -12.99
CA VAL A 34 -10.26 11.08 -11.73
C VAL A 34 -9.26 10.66 -10.68
N SER A 35 -8.39 11.57 -10.25
CA SER A 35 -7.43 11.34 -9.16
C SER A 35 -8.05 11.66 -7.80
N MET A 36 -7.72 10.86 -6.79
CA MET A 36 -8.11 11.09 -5.41
C MET A 36 -7.41 12.29 -4.75
N ASP A 37 -6.31 12.78 -5.32
CA ASP A 37 -5.63 13.98 -4.83
C ASP A 37 -6.39 15.24 -5.23
N SER A 38 -7.39 15.59 -4.44
CA SER A 38 -8.23 16.77 -4.67
C SER A 38 -7.72 18.02 -3.97
N ASP A 39 -6.84 17.91 -2.97
CA ASP A 39 -6.30 19.03 -2.23
C ASP A 39 -5.10 19.65 -2.97
N ALA A 40 -5.15 20.97 -3.20
CA ALA A 40 -4.09 21.69 -3.91
C ALA A 40 -2.73 21.59 -3.21
N LEU A 41 -2.74 21.58 -1.86
CA LEU A 41 -1.52 21.50 -1.05
C LEU A 41 -0.89 20.11 -1.12
N GLU A 42 -1.68 19.05 -1.17
CA GLU A 42 -1.21 17.67 -1.34
C GLU A 42 -0.61 17.47 -2.73
N LYS A 43 -1.25 18.06 -3.77
CA LYS A 43 -0.72 18.01 -5.14
C LYS A 43 0.62 18.75 -5.28
N GLU A 44 0.75 19.93 -4.64
CA GLU A 44 1.96 20.73 -4.70
C GLU A 44 3.14 20.03 -4.00
N ARG A 45 2.88 19.32 -2.89
CA ARG A 45 3.90 18.66 -2.09
C ARG A 45 4.12 17.19 -2.42
N GLY A 46 3.20 16.59 -3.21
CA GLY A 46 3.23 15.16 -3.55
C GLY A 46 3.05 14.22 -2.36
N ILE A 47 2.44 14.71 -1.26
CA ILE A 47 2.24 13.95 -0.01
C ILE A 47 0.77 13.96 0.41
N THR A 48 0.32 12.88 1.04
CA THR A 48 -0.98 12.83 1.70
C THR A 48 -0.87 13.44 3.09
N ILE A 49 -1.65 14.49 3.35
CA ILE A 49 -1.66 15.20 4.64
C ILE A 49 -2.82 14.69 5.52
N TYR A 50 -3.99 14.47 4.91
CA TYR A 50 -5.18 13.98 5.60
C TYR A 50 -5.46 12.54 5.21
N SER A 51 -5.90 11.72 6.17
CA SER A 51 -6.37 10.37 5.87
C SER A 51 -7.63 10.44 5.03
N LYS A 52 -7.60 9.81 3.86
CA LYS A 52 -8.74 9.71 2.95
C LYS A 52 -9.34 8.32 3.04
N ASN A 53 -10.66 8.27 3.13
CA ASN A 53 -11.39 7.02 3.15
C ASN A 53 -12.06 6.81 1.78
N THR A 54 -11.72 5.71 1.15
CA THR A 54 -12.32 5.28 -0.11
C THR A 54 -12.95 3.92 0.09
N SER A 55 -14.12 3.69 -0.50
CA SER A 55 -14.79 2.40 -0.45
C SER A 55 -14.98 1.85 -1.85
N LEU A 56 -14.72 0.56 -2.02
CA LEU A 56 -15.03 -0.16 -3.25
C LEU A 56 -15.78 -1.47 -2.94
N ILE A 57 -16.48 -2.00 -3.93
CA ILE A 57 -17.18 -3.27 -3.82
C ILE A 57 -16.56 -4.25 -4.80
N TYR A 58 -16.07 -5.37 -4.29
CA TYR A 58 -15.51 -6.42 -5.11
C TYR A 58 -16.08 -7.78 -4.70
N LYS A 59 -16.72 -8.48 -5.64
CA LYS A 59 -17.35 -9.81 -5.44
C LYS A 59 -18.23 -9.92 -4.18
N GLY A 60 -19.02 -8.89 -3.92
CA GLY A 60 -19.93 -8.86 -2.77
C GLY A 60 -19.30 -8.46 -1.42
N THR A 61 -18.00 -8.16 -1.40
CA THR A 61 -17.29 -7.64 -0.23
C THR A 61 -17.07 -6.14 -0.39
N LYS A 62 -17.42 -5.37 0.63
CA LYS A 62 -17.07 -3.95 0.72
C LYS A 62 -15.66 -3.80 1.29
N ILE A 63 -14.77 -3.15 0.55
CA ILE A 63 -13.41 -2.88 0.98
C ILE A 63 -13.28 -1.38 1.21
N ASN A 64 -13.04 -0.99 2.45
CA ASN A 64 -12.70 0.38 2.80
C ASN A 64 -11.18 0.53 2.78
N ILE A 65 -10.69 1.43 1.96
CA ILE A 65 -9.28 1.76 1.85
C ILE A 65 -9.05 3.08 2.58
N ILE A 66 -8.16 3.03 3.57
CA ILE A 66 -7.78 4.18 4.37
C ILE A 66 -6.37 4.57 3.96
N ASP A 67 -6.25 5.75 3.36
CA ASP A 67 -4.97 6.32 3.01
C ASP A 67 -4.33 6.93 4.26
N THR A 68 -3.18 6.39 4.70
CA THR A 68 -2.49 6.84 5.90
C THR A 68 -1.46 7.90 5.57
N PRO A 69 -1.36 8.97 6.39
CA PRO A 69 -0.25 9.91 6.28
C PRO A 69 1.10 9.19 6.43
N GLY A 70 2.04 9.50 5.53
CA GLY A 70 3.36 8.85 5.50
C GLY A 70 4.38 9.39 6.51
N HIS A 71 4.06 10.48 7.23
CA HIS A 71 5.00 11.15 8.13
C HIS A 71 4.80 10.80 9.61
N ALA A 72 5.91 10.69 10.34
CA ALA A 72 5.93 10.42 11.78
C ALA A 72 5.21 11.49 12.62
N ASP A 73 5.02 12.69 12.10
CA ASP A 73 4.34 13.80 12.78
C ASP A 73 2.84 13.52 13.03
N PHE A 74 2.27 12.54 12.32
CA PHE A 74 0.86 12.12 12.45
C PHE A 74 0.68 10.81 13.25
N SER A 75 1.60 10.52 14.16
CA SER A 75 1.66 9.24 14.87
C SER A 75 0.37 8.86 15.62
N SER A 76 -0.30 9.80 16.27
CA SER A 76 -1.55 9.56 17.00
C SER A 76 -2.73 9.23 16.08
N GLU A 77 -2.80 9.86 14.91
CA GLU A 77 -3.82 9.58 13.90
C GLU A 77 -3.60 8.19 13.28
N VAL A 78 -2.37 7.87 12.95
CA VAL A 78 -1.97 6.56 12.43
C VAL A 78 -2.33 5.44 13.40
N GLU A 79 -1.99 5.57 14.69
CA GLU A 79 -2.35 4.54 15.69
C GLU A 79 -3.86 4.35 15.81
N ARG A 80 -4.64 5.42 15.77
CA ARG A 80 -6.11 5.34 15.82
C ARG A 80 -6.68 4.62 14.61
N ILE A 81 -6.15 4.90 13.42
CA ILE A 81 -6.54 4.22 12.17
C ILE A 81 -6.20 2.73 12.27
N LEU A 82 -4.97 2.38 12.63
CA LEU A 82 -4.48 1.01 12.68
C LEU A 82 -5.31 0.10 13.61
N ARG A 83 -5.93 0.64 14.66
CA ARG A 83 -6.81 -0.13 15.56
C ARG A 83 -8.15 -0.51 14.94
N SER A 84 -8.54 0.13 13.84
CA SER A 84 -9.85 -0.07 13.18
C SER A 84 -9.76 -0.85 11.87
N ILE A 85 -8.57 -1.33 11.50
CA ILE A 85 -8.34 -2.04 10.22
C ILE A 85 -8.08 -3.53 10.40
N ASP A 86 -8.38 -4.30 9.35
CA ASP A 86 -8.20 -5.76 9.33
C ASP A 86 -6.80 -6.15 8.80
N SER A 87 -6.23 -5.35 7.91
CA SER A 87 -4.93 -5.60 7.29
C SER A 87 -4.29 -4.32 6.77
N VAL A 88 -2.99 -4.36 6.53
CA VAL A 88 -2.24 -3.26 5.92
C VAL A 88 -1.65 -3.67 4.57
N LEU A 89 -1.67 -2.75 3.60
CA LEU A 89 -0.91 -2.83 2.37
C LEU A 89 0.37 -2.02 2.52
N LEU A 90 1.51 -2.69 2.52
CA LEU A 90 2.82 -2.02 2.46
C LEU A 90 3.23 -1.88 1.00
N LEU A 91 3.17 -0.66 0.48
CA LEU A 91 3.54 -0.36 -0.90
C LEU A 91 5.00 0.11 -0.98
N VAL A 92 5.79 -0.57 -1.79
CA VAL A 92 7.23 -0.32 -1.95
C VAL A 92 7.58 -0.19 -3.42
N ASP A 93 8.37 0.82 -3.78
CA ASP A 93 8.92 0.99 -5.13
C ASP A 93 9.98 -0.10 -5.41
N ALA A 94 9.85 -0.79 -6.55
CA ALA A 94 10.75 -1.88 -6.96
C ALA A 94 12.21 -1.44 -7.20
N GLN A 95 12.46 -0.14 -7.38
CA GLN A 95 13.78 0.42 -7.56
C GLN A 95 14.41 0.87 -6.24
N GLU A 96 13.63 1.60 -5.42
CA GLU A 96 14.11 2.24 -4.18
C GLU A 96 14.15 1.26 -3.00
N GLY A 97 13.14 0.42 -2.87
CA GLY A 97 12.98 -0.46 -1.72
C GLY A 97 12.28 0.22 -0.53
N PRO A 98 12.25 -0.42 0.64
CA PRO A 98 11.60 0.13 1.82
C PRO A 98 12.37 1.34 2.37
N MET A 99 11.64 2.42 2.66
CA MET A 99 12.21 3.68 3.12
C MET A 99 12.02 3.89 4.63
N PRO A 100 12.90 4.65 5.31
CA PRO A 100 12.86 4.82 6.77
C PRO A 100 11.53 5.35 7.32
N GLN A 101 10.85 6.20 6.58
CA GLN A 101 9.59 6.83 7.01
C GLN A 101 8.45 5.82 7.21
N THR A 102 8.46 4.72 6.48
CA THR A 102 7.44 3.66 6.62
C THR A 102 7.68 2.76 7.84
N LYS A 103 8.87 2.78 8.43
CA LYS A 103 9.25 1.92 9.56
C LYS A 103 8.35 2.11 10.78
N PHE A 104 8.01 3.36 11.10
CA PHE A 104 7.18 3.66 12.27
C PHE A 104 5.78 3.04 12.12
N VAL A 105 5.12 3.30 11.01
CA VAL A 105 3.75 2.81 10.76
C VAL A 105 3.74 1.29 10.66
N LEU A 106 4.74 0.72 9.99
CA LEU A 106 4.90 -0.73 9.90
C LEU A 106 5.11 -1.37 11.27
N LYS A 107 6.00 -0.81 12.10
CA LYS A 107 6.23 -1.31 13.47
C LYS A 107 4.95 -1.33 14.28
N LYS A 108 4.18 -0.24 14.25
CA LYS A 108 2.88 -0.16 14.94
C LYS A 108 1.87 -1.19 14.42
N SER A 109 1.85 -1.44 13.12
CA SER A 109 1.01 -2.47 12.52
C SER A 109 1.37 -3.87 13.02
N LEU A 110 2.67 -4.17 13.09
CA LEU A 110 3.17 -5.46 13.60
C LEU A 110 2.88 -5.64 15.08
N GLU A 111 3.05 -4.61 15.90
CA GLU A 111 2.71 -4.60 17.34
C GLU A 111 1.21 -4.89 17.59
N LEU A 112 0.34 -4.48 16.66
CA LEU A 112 -1.09 -4.77 16.69
C LEU A 112 -1.47 -6.14 16.08
N ASN A 113 -0.49 -6.99 15.79
CA ASN A 113 -0.66 -8.30 15.16
C ASN A 113 -1.35 -8.27 13.79
N LEU A 114 -1.31 -7.14 13.08
CA LEU A 114 -1.81 -7.07 11.72
C LEU A 114 -0.88 -7.85 10.80
N LYS A 115 -1.46 -8.60 9.85
CA LYS A 115 -0.70 -9.32 8.83
C LYS A 115 -0.59 -8.45 7.58
N PRO A 116 0.61 -7.88 7.26
CA PRO A 116 0.78 -7.02 6.10
C PRO A 116 0.73 -7.81 4.79
N ILE A 117 0.19 -7.17 3.74
CA ILE A 117 0.34 -7.57 2.35
C ILE A 117 1.36 -6.63 1.72
N VAL A 118 2.42 -7.18 1.13
CA VAL A 118 3.47 -6.40 0.50
C VAL A 118 3.18 -6.22 -0.97
N VAL A 119 3.13 -4.97 -1.43
CA VAL A 119 2.94 -4.62 -2.84
C VAL A 119 4.22 -3.97 -3.36
N ILE A 120 4.91 -4.65 -4.27
CA ILE A 120 6.10 -4.14 -4.94
C ILE A 120 5.68 -3.52 -6.27
N ASN A 121 5.69 -2.18 -6.31
CA ASN A 121 5.18 -1.39 -7.41
C ASN A 121 6.28 -0.93 -8.37
N LYS A 122 5.87 -0.53 -9.57
CA LYS A 122 6.75 0.00 -10.62
C LYS A 122 7.78 -1.03 -11.11
N ILE A 123 7.37 -2.29 -11.23
CA ILE A 123 8.24 -3.38 -11.71
C ILE A 123 8.64 -3.23 -13.19
N ASP A 124 8.01 -2.31 -13.92
CA ASP A 124 8.31 -1.92 -15.29
C ASP A 124 9.53 -1.03 -15.46
N LYS A 125 9.99 -0.40 -14.38
CA LYS A 125 11.17 0.47 -14.44
C LYS A 125 12.43 -0.32 -14.78
N SER A 126 13.32 0.26 -15.60
CA SER A 126 14.57 -0.38 -16.04
C SER A 126 15.52 -0.75 -14.89
N ALA A 127 15.50 0.03 -13.79
CA ALA A 127 16.29 -0.22 -12.59
C ALA A 127 15.53 -1.01 -11.51
N ALA A 128 14.34 -1.55 -11.82
CA ALA A 128 13.57 -2.35 -10.88
C ALA A 128 14.29 -3.64 -10.53
N ARG A 129 14.28 -3.97 -9.22
CA ARG A 129 14.90 -5.17 -8.65
C ARG A 129 13.95 -5.83 -7.65
N PRO A 130 12.77 -6.28 -8.09
CA PRO A 130 11.67 -6.68 -7.21
C PRO A 130 12.03 -7.81 -6.23
N ASN A 131 12.81 -8.81 -6.64
CA ASN A 131 13.26 -9.87 -5.74
C ASN A 131 14.14 -9.33 -4.62
N LYS A 132 15.11 -8.46 -4.95
CA LYS A 132 15.98 -7.84 -3.94
C LYS A 132 15.18 -6.96 -2.98
N VAL A 133 14.20 -6.22 -3.49
CA VAL A 133 13.31 -5.39 -2.66
C VAL A 133 12.46 -6.25 -1.73
N ARG A 134 11.96 -7.40 -2.19
CA ARG A 134 11.26 -8.36 -1.34
C ARG A 134 12.14 -8.85 -0.18
N ASP A 135 13.40 -9.17 -0.46
CA ASP A 135 14.35 -9.60 0.57
C ASP A 135 14.68 -8.46 1.55
N MET A 136 14.78 -7.22 1.06
CA MET A 136 14.94 -6.04 1.93
C MET A 136 13.72 -5.82 2.85
N VAL A 137 12.51 -6.03 2.35
CA VAL A 137 11.28 -5.96 3.15
C VAL A 137 11.26 -7.06 4.20
N LEU A 138 11.65 -8.29 3.84
CA LEU A 138 11.75 -9.40 4.80
C LEU A 138 12.75 -9.07 5.93
N GLY A 139 13.93 -8.56 5.58
CA GLY A 139 14.92 -8.09 6.56
C GLY A 139 14.36 -6.99 7.47
N LEU A 140 13.64 -6.02 6.91
CA LEU A 140 12.99 -4.96 7.69
C LEU A 140 11.96 -5.53 8.68
N PHE A 141 11.15 -6.52 8.28
CA PHE A 141 10.17 -7.16 9.17
C PHE A 141 10.86 -7.88 10.32
N MET A 142 11.96 -8.58 10.03
CA MET A 142 12.79 -9.25 11.06
C MET A 142 13.36 -8.23 12.04
N ASP A 143 13.92 -7.12 11.56
CA ASP A 143 14.48 -6.04 12.40
C ASP A 143 13.42 -5.39 13.29
N LEU A 144 12.17 -5.34 12.85
CA LEU A 144 11.05 -4.80 13.59
C LEU A 144 10.38 -5.81 14.54
N GLY A 145 10.88 -7.04 14.61
CA GLY A 145 10.38 -8.07 15.52
C GLY A 145 9.07 -8.72 15.07
N ALA A 146 8.86 -8.85 13.76
CA ALA A 146 7.69 -9.54 13.21
C ALA A 146 7.63 -11.01 13.65
N SER A 147 6.42 -11.51 13.87
CA SER A 147 6.17 -12.93 14.15
C SER A 147 6.39 -13.79 12.91
N ASN A 148 6.55 -15.10 13.08
CA ASN A 148 6.69 -16.04 11.96
C ASN A 148 5.50 -15.95 10.98
N GLU A 149 4.28 -15.73 11.49
CA GLU A 149 3.09 -15.56 10.66
C GLU A 149 3.15 -14.26 9.84
N GLN A 150 3.73 -13.20 10.39
CA GLN A 150 3.91 -11.93 9.71
C GLN A 150 5.08 -11.97 8.72
N LEU A 151 6.10 -12.78 8.97
CA LEU A 151 7.22 -13.01 8.03
C LEU A 151 6.78 -13.81 6.80
N ASP A 152 5.71 -14.62 6.92
CA ASP A 152 5.06 -15.30 5.79
C ASP A 152 4.01 -14.40 5.12
N PHE A 153 4.45 -13.21 4.72
CA PHE A 153 3.60 -12.23 4.05
C PHE A 153 3.39 -12.54 2.56
N GLU A 154 2.20 -12.26 2.07
CA GLU A 154 1.94 -12.29 0.62
C GLU A 154 2.63 -11.12 -0.07
N THR A 155 3.18 -11.40 -1.27
CA THR A 155 3.77 -10.38 -2.13
C THR A 155 3.01 -10.28 -3.43
N ILE A 156 2.65 -9.06 -3.83
CA ILE A 156 2.02 -8.73 -5.10
C ILE A 156 2.93 -7.77 -5.86
N TYR A 157 3.16 -8.03 -7.13
CA TYR A 157 3.98 -7.20 -8.02
C TYR A 157 3.07 -6.38 -8.92
N THR A 158 3.27 -5.05 -8.98
CA THR A 158 2.34 -4.17 -9.68
C THR A 158 3.01 -3.18 -10.63
N ILE A 159 2.25 -2.80 -11.65
CA ILE A 159 2.43 -1.58 -12.43
C ILE A 159 1.14 -0.79 -12.25
N SER A 160 1.05 -0.06 -11.14
CA SER A 160 -0.20 0.58 -10.73
C SER A 160 -0.76 1.55 -11.79
N ARG A 161 0.10 2.28 -12.50
CA ARG A 161 -0.32 3.19 -13.57
C ARG A 161 -1.01 2.49 -14.75
N GLU A 162 -0.75 1.17 -14.95
CA GLU A 162 -1.34 0.35 -16.01
C GLU A 162 -2.44 -0.57 -15.47
N GLY A 163 -2.73 -0.52 -14.17
CA GLY A 163 -3.70 -1.40 -13.54
C GLY A 163 -3.29 -2.87 -13.53
N ILE A 164 -2.00 -3.17 -13.63
CA ILE A 164 -1.48 -4.55 -13.69
C ILE A 164 -1.06 -5.01 -12.31
N ALA A 165 -1.50 -6.22 -11.92
CA ALA A 165 -1.07 -6.91 -10.72
C ALA A 165 -0.74 -8.38 -11.01
N LYS A 166 0.35 -8.88 -10.39
CA LYS A 166 0.85 -10.25 -10.56
C LYS A 166 1.20 -10.87 -9.21
N ARG A 167 0.92 -12.15 -9.04
CA ARG A 167 1.38 -12.90 -7.85
C ARG A 167 2.83 -13.38 -8.00
N LYS A 168 3.25 -13.67 -9.24
CA LYS A 168 4.63 -14.01 -9.58
C LYS A 168 5.08 -13.13 -10.74
N LEU A 169 6.38 -12.81 -10.77
CA LEU A 169 6.95 -11.94 -11.82
C LEU A 169 6.76 -12.51 -13.23
N GLU A 170 6.80 -13.85 -13.34
CA GLU A 170 6.65 -14.57 -14.61
C GLU A 170 5.20 -14.64 -15.11
N ASP A 171 4.23 -14.32 -14.26
CA ASP A 171 2.82 -14.37 -14.64
C ASP A 171 2.59 -13.42 -15.83
N LYS A 172 1.96 -13.94 -16.88
CA LYS A 172 1.48 -13.08 -17.96
C LYS A 172 0.39 -12.18 -17.41
N SER A 173 0.50 -10.88 -17.64
CA SER A 173 -0.55 -9.93 -17.28
C SER A 173 -1.84 -10.37 -17.95
N LYS A 174 -2.84 -10.75 -17.17
CA LYS A 174 -4.21 -10.84 -17.63
C LYS A 174 -4.83 -9.47 -17.36
N ASN A 175 -5.22 -8.79 -18.45
CA ASN A 175 -6.13 -7.67 -18.36
C ASN A 175 -7.44 -8.11 -17.71
#